data_2a2c36c8c0d393774ac67c5bdee754e8
#
_entry.id   2a2c36c8c0d393774ac67c5bdee754e8
#
_cell.length_a   1.000
_cell.length_b   1.000
_cell.length_c   1.000
_cell.angle_alpha   90.00
_cell.angle_beta   90.00
_cell.angle_gamma   90.00
#
_symmetry.space_group_name_H-M   'P 1'
#
loop_
_entity.id
_entity.type
_entity.pdbx_description
1 polymer ?
#
loop_
_entity_poly.entity_id
_entity_poly.type
_entity_poly.pdbx_seq_one_letter_code
_entity_poly.pdbx_strand_id
1 'polypeptide(L)'
;MKQTFKSALLGAVLMAVASLNALSQEHPPFWDDVKAIQAYDQIYAPPKDPILFIGSSSIRLWVDFTPTFKNYTVLNRGIGGAVTSDVDRYLNEIVFPYHPKQIVIYVGENDLVKAPDAASVFNDFKKLYTDIRAKLPNTPIVYIAIKGSPSRKQYQQLAIQANQLISDYIKGQQYITFVDVYHPMLDKNGAMQPVLFKQDMLHMNASGYKIWNKLLIPHLLKD
;
A
#
# COMPACT_ATOMS: atom_id res chain seq x y z
N MET A 1 -33.61 1.54 -55.37
CA MET A 1 -33.65 2.52 -54.28
C MET A 1 -33.81 1.95 -52.86
N LYS A 2 -34.23 0.68 -52.64
CA LYS A 2 -34.41 0.10 -51.28
C LYS A 2 -33.15 -0.53 -50.66
N GLN A 3 -32.10 -0.83 -51.47
CA GLN A 3 -30.84 -1.46 -50.95
C GLN A 3 -29.82 -0.45 -50.40
N THR A 4 -29.78 0.77 -50.90
CA THR A 4 -28.88 1.82 -50.47
C THR A 4 -29.20 2.37 -49.07
N PHE A 5 -30.46 2.32 -48.65
CA PHE A 5 -30.87 2.77 -47.32
C PHE A 5 -30.47 1.81 -46.18
N LYS A 6 -30.48 0.51 -46.42
CA LYS A 6 -30.07 -0.50 -45.41
C LYS A 6 -28.58 -0.46 -45.14
N SER A 7 -27.75 -0.21 -46.16
CA SER A 7 -26.29 -0.12 -46.01
C SER A 7 -25.85 1.14 -45.25
N ALA A 8 -26.56 2.24 -45.46
CA ALA A 8 -26.28 3.51 -44.74
C ALA A 8 -26.63 3.42 -43.25
N LEU A 9 -27.76 2.73 -42.94
CA LEU A 9 -28.18 2.54 -41.55
C LEU A 9 -27.24 1.64 -40.74
N LEU A 10 -26.73 0.57 -41.39
CA LEU A 10 -25.79 -0.37 -40.77
C LEU A 10 -24.43 0.28 -40.52
N GLY A 11 -23.96 1.16 -41.42
CA GLY A 11 -22.72 1.91 -41.28
C GLY A 11 -22.81 2.95 -40.15
N ALA A 12 -23.96 3.63 -39.98
CA ALA A 12 -24.18 4.58 -38.92
C ALA A 12 -24.24 3.92 -37.53
N VAL A 13 -24.86 2.73 -37.43
CA VAL A 13 -24.93 1.96 -36.17
C VAL A 13 -23.55 1.43 -35.77
N LEU A 14 -22.74 0.94 -36.72
CA LEU A 14 -21.38 0.47 -36.48
C LEU A 14 -20.44 1.63 -36.01
N MET A 15 -20.57 2.82 -36.61
CA MET A 15 -19.81 3.99 -36.19
C MET A 15 -20.24 4.49 -34.80
N ALA A 16 -21.52 4.43 -34.45
CA ALA A 16 -22.03 4.81 -33.13
C ALA A 16 -21.56 3.84 -32.03
N VAL A 17 -21.49 2.54 -32.32
CA VAL A 17 -20.97 1.53 -31.39
C VAL A 17 -19.46 1.66 -31.20
N ALA A 18 -18.71 1.96 -32.27
CA ALA A 18 -17.28 2.23 -32.18
C ALA A 18 -16.97 3.51 -31.38
N SER A 19 -17.82 4.54 -31.49
CA SER A 19 -17.68 5.79 -30.72
C SER A 19 -18.03 5.62 -29.23
N LEU A 20 -18.93 4.71 -28.89
CA LEU A 20 -19.25 4.38 -27.50
C LEU A 20 -18.15 3.61 -26.79
N ASN A 21 -17.40 2.79 -27.53
CA ASN A 21 -16.23 2.09 -26.96
C ASN A 21 -14.98 2.99 -26.83
N ALA A 22 -14.92 4.13 -27.49
CA ALA A 22 -13.83 5.10 -27.40
C ALA A 22 -13.94 6.04 -26.18
N LEU A 23 -15.01 5.94 -25.38
CA LEU A 23 -15.27 6.75 -24.20
C LEU A 23 -15.09 6.00 -22.88
N SER A 24 -14.57 4.79 -22.87
CA SER A 24 -14.08 4.20 -21.62
C SER A 24 -12.79 4.93 -21.24
N GLN A 25 -12.90 5.90 -20.40
CA GLN A 25 -11.75 6.58 -19.83
C GLN A 25 -10.94 5.52 -19.06
N GLU A 26 -9.79 5.14 -19.59
CA GLU A 26 -8.89 4.24 -18.87
C GLU A 26 -8.41 4.95 -17.60
N HIS A 27 -8.94 4.51 -16.47
CA HIS A 27 -8.51 5.03 -15.18
C HIS A 27 -7.17 4.42 -14.76
N PRO A 28 -6.34 5.15 -14.01
CA PRO A 28 -5.13 4.60 -13.46
C PRO A 28 -5.40 3.36 -12.59
N PRO A 29 -4.43 2.44 -12.43
CA PRO A 29 -4.58 1.30 -11.53
C PRO A 29 -5.12 1.71 -10.15
N PHE A 30 -6.00 0.89 -9.57
CA PHE A 30 -6.61 1.11 -8.23
C PHE A 30 -7.55 2.33 -8.13
N TRP A 31 -7.94 2.96 -9.25
CA TRP A 31 -8.89 4.07 -9.22
C TRP A 31 -10.21 3.70 -8.52
N ASP A 32 -10.77 2.53 -8.83
CA ASP A 32 -12.03 2.07 -8.24
C ASP A 32 -11.89 1.79 -6.74
N ASP A 33 -10.76 1.22 -6.29
CA ASP A 33 -10.47 1.04 -4.86
C ASP A 33 -10.44 2.40 -4.13
N VAL A 34 -9.80 3.40 -4.71
CA VAL A 34 -9.70 4.76 -4.14
C VAL A 34 -11.06 5.46 -4.14
N LYS A 35 -11.84 5.31 -5.21
CA LYS A 35 -13.21 5.84 -5.26
C LYS A 35 -14.13 5.19 -4.23
N ALA A 36 -13.99 3.89 -4.01
CA ALA A 36 -14.72 3.19 -2.95
C ALA A 36 -14.34 3.71 -1.55
N ILE A 37 -13.05 3.99 -1.30
CA ILE A 37 -12.59 4.63 -0.06
C ILE A 37 -13.25 6.00 0.12
N GLN A 38 -13.23 6.86 -0.90
CA GLN A 38 -13.83 8.19 -0.85
C GLN A 38 -15.36 8.14 -0.63
N ALA A 39 -16.05 7.21 -1.30
CA ALA A 39 -17.49 7.01 -1.11
C ALA A 39 -17.82 6.52 0.31
N TYR A 40 -17.00 5.61 0.87
CA TYR A 40 -17.14 5.16 2.25
C TYR A 40 -16.99 6.33 3.25
N ASP A 41 -16.03 7.22 3.04
CA ASP A 41 -15.79 8.39 3.88
C ASP A 41 -16.92 9.42 3.85
N GLN A 42 -17.72 9.44 2.78
CA GLN A 42 -18.93 10.27 2.69
C GLN A 42 -20.07 9.73 3.58
N ILE A 43 -20.11 8.41 3.77
CA ILE A 43 -21.13 7.75 4.60
C ILE A 43 -20.69 7.71 6.06
N TYR A 44 -19.41 7.40 6.29
CA TYR A 44 -18.82 7.24 7.62
C TYR A 44 -17.65 8.21 7.76
N ALA A 45 -17.91 9.34 8.40
CA ALA A 45 -16.88 10.37 8.59
C ALA A 45 -15.62 9.78 9.25
N PRO A 46 -14.45 9.95 8.62
CA PRO A 46 -13.19 9.47 9.19
C PRO A 46 -12.90 10.19 10.53
N PRO A 47 -12.18 9.55 11.45
CA PRO A 47 -11.79 10.17 12.70
C PRO A 47 -10.86 11.36 12.45
N LYS A 48 -10.86 12.33 13.38
CA LYS A 48 -9.91 13.45 13.35
C LYS A 48 -8.52 13.00 13.76
N ASP A 49 -7.52 13.59 13.11
CA ASP A 49 -6.09 13.41 13.42
C ASP A 49 -5.70 11.94 13.68
N PRO A 50 -6.05 10.99 12.76
CA PRO A 50 -5.80 9.58 13.02
C PRO A 50 -4.31 9.23 12.93
N ILE A 51 -3.93 8.10 13.51
CA ILE A 51 -2.79 7.33 13.03
C ILE A 51 -3.24 6.64 11.74
N LEU A 52 -2.72 7.10 10.62
CA LEU A 52 -3.14 6.65 9.29
C LEU A 52 -2.25 5.51 8.80
N PHE A 53 -2.85 4.35 8.53
CA PHE A 53 -2.17 3.19 7.96
C PHE A 53 -2.37 3.18 6.45
N ILE A 54 -1.28 3.29 5.68
CA ILE A 54 -1.28 3.27 4.22
C ILE A 54 -0.35 2.20 3.67
N GLY A 55 -0.58 1.78 2.43
CA GLY A 55 0.26 0.83 1.73
C GLY A 55 -0.53 -0.25 1.02
N SER A 56 0.01 -1.47 0.99
CA SER A 56 -0.52 -2.56 0.18
C SER A 56 -1.46 -3.51 0.95
N SER A 57 -1.64 -4.73 0.41
CA SER A 57 -2.55 -5.73 0.96
C SER A 57 -2.30 -6.11 2.41
N SER A 58 -1.06 -6.06 2.89
CA SER A 58 -0.78 -6.34 4.32
C SER A 58 -1.34 -5.28 5.26
N ILE A 59 -1.54 -4.03 4.80
CA ILE A 59 -2.31 -3.03 5.55
C ILE A 59 -3.80 -3.33 5.41
N ARG A 60 -4.31 -3.49 4.18
CA ARG A 60 -5.73 -3.71 3.92
C ARG A 60 -6.30 -4.93 4.65
N LEU A 61 -5.54 -6.02 4.70
CA LEU A 61 -5.97 -7.32 5.24
C LEU A 61 -5.52 -7.56 6.69
N TRP A 62 -5.10 -6.51 7.41
CA TRP A 62 -4.62 -6.63 8.79
C TRP A 62 -5.66 -7.31 9.67
N VAL A 63 -5.34 -8.52 10.13
CA VAL A 63 -6.22 -9.32 10.98
C VAL A 63 -6.37 -8.65 12.35
N ASP A 64 -7.60 -8.59 12.85
CA ASP A 64 -7.93 -7.99 14.15
C ASP A 64 -7.46 -6.52 14.29
N PHE A 65 -7.48 -5.73 13.19
CA PHE A 65 -7.03 -4.35 13.18
C PHE A 65 -7.69 -3.51 14.29
N THR A 66 -9.01 -3.44 14.28
CA THR A 66 -9.77 -2.63 15.26
C THR A 66 -9.55 -3.08 16.70
N PRO A 67 -9.67 -4.38 17.08
CA PRO A 67 -9.39 -4.79 18.45
C PRO A 67 -7.92 -4.63 18.85
N THR A 68 -6.96 -4.77 17.92
CA THR A 68 -5.54 -4.55 18.20
C THR A 68 -5.24 -3.10 18.58
N PHE A 69 -5.83 -2.17 17.85
CA PHE A 69 -5.57 -0.73 18.02
C PHE A 69 -6.68 0.01 18.76
N LYS A 70 -7.47 -0.68 19.58
CA LYS A 70 -8.66 -0.12 20.29
C LYS A 70 -8.37 1.08 21.19
N ASN A 71 -7.12 1.27 21.61
CA ASN A 71 -6.68 2.39 22.46
C ASN A 71 -6.03 3.53 21.64
N TYR A 72 -6.20 3.51 20.32
CA TYR A 72 -5.63 4.48 19.39
C TYR A 72 -6.70 4.91 18.39
N THR A 73 -6.69 6.18 18.05
CA THR A 73 -7.50 6.68 16.92
C THR A 73 -6.80 6.30 15.60
N VAL A 74 -7.21 5.20 14.98
CA VAL A 74 -6.56 4.65 13.77
C VAL A 74 -7.48 4.69 12.55
N LEU A 75 -6.87 4.80 11.38
CA LEU A 75 -7.57 4.75 10.09
C LEU A 75 -6.77 3.88 9.11
N ASN A 76 -7.42 2.87 8.50
CA ASN A 76 -6.80 1.99 7.52
C ASN A 76 -7.19 2.42 6.09
N ARG A 77 -6.18 2.73 5.27
CA ARG A 77 -6.30 3.12 3.86
C ARG A 77 -5.34 2.29 2.97
N GLY A 78 -5.19 1.01 3.31
CA GLY A 78 -4.41 0.06 2.51
C GLY A 78 -5.11 -0.30 1.19
N ILE A 79 -4.35 -0.33 0.09
CA ILE A 79 -4.79 -0.69 -1.26
C ILE A 79 -4.21 -2.06 -1.61
N GLY A 80 -5.08 -3.06 -1.79
CA GLY A 80 -4.65 -4.44 -2.05
C GLY A 80 -3.87 -4.57 -3.37
N GLY A 81 -2.63 -5.08 -3.31
CA GLY A 81 -1.80 -5.29 -4.51
C GLY A 81 -0.99 -4.08 -4.98
N ALA A 82 -1.17 -2.90 -4.38
CA ALA A 82 -0.46 -1.68 -4.75
C ALA A 82 1.06 -1.83 -4.61
N VAL A 83 1.80 -1.25 -5.54
CA VAL A 83 3.23 -0.94 -5.45
C VAL A 83 3.42 0.46 -4.87
N THR A 84 4.65 0.83 -4.56
CA THR A 84 4.97 2.11 -3.92
C THR A 84 4.50 3.31 -4.75
N SER A 85 4.69 3.28 -6.07
CA SER A 85 4.26 4.35 -6.97
C SER A 85 2.72 4.47 -7.09
N ASP A 86 1.97 3.41 -6.81
CA ASP A 86 0.51 3.48 -6.76
C ASP A 86 0.05 4.20 -5.49
N VAL A 87 0.66 3.91 -4.33
CA VAL A 87 0.39 4.63 -3.08
C VAL A 87 0.73 6.11 -3.22
N ASP A 88 1.88 6.43 -3.82
CA ASP A 88 2.33 7.78 -4.08
C ASP A 88 1.35 8.58 -4.96
N ARG A 89 0.83 7.96 -6.01
CA ARG A 89 -0.16 8.56 -6.93
C ARG A 89 -1.40 9.07 -6.23
N TYR A 90 -1.85 8.38 -5.19
CA TYR A 90 -3.12 8.65 -4.52
C TYR A 90 -2.99 9.37 -3.18
N LEU A 91 -1.85 9.99 -2.87
CA LEU A 91 -1.64 10.72 -1.62
C LEU A 91 -2.68 11.82 -1.38
N ASN A 92 -3.16 12.46 -2.45
CA ASN A 92 -4.20 13.49 -2.35
C ASN A 92 -5.57 12.95 -1.94
N GLU A 93 -5.83 11.67 -2.19
CA GLU A 93 -7.09 10.98 -1.90
C GLU A 93 -7.04 10.20 -0.59
N ILE A 94 -5.91 9.54 -0.30
CA ILE A 94 -5.83 8.58 0.81
C ILE A 94 -4.94 9.01 1.98
N VAL A 95 -4.30 10.19 1.92
CA VAL A 95 -3.43 10.68 3.00
C VAL A 95 -3.78 12.10 3.43
N PHE A 96 -3.63 13.06 2.56
CA PHE A 96 -3.70 14.48 2.94
C PHE A 96 -5.06 14.94 3.45
N PRO A 97 -6.21 14.42 3.00
CA PRO A 97 -7.52 14.84 3.52
C PRO A 97 -7.74 14.51 5.00
N TYR A 98 -7.00 13.55 5.55
CA TYR A 98 -7.20 13.09 6.93
C TYR A 98 -6.38 13.85 7.97
N HIS A 99 -5.45 14.72 7.58
CA HIS A 99 -4.57 15.46 8.49
C HIS A 99 -3.97 14.56 9.59
N PRO A 100 -3.30 13.46 9.24
CA PRO A 100 -2.92 12.44 10.20
C PRO A 100 -1.91 12.97 11.23
N LYS A 101 -2.11 12.62 12.51
CA LYS A 101 -1.11 12.89 13.56
C LYS A 101 0.12 12.00 13.42
N GLN A 102 -0.01 10.85 12.75
CA GLN A 102 1.06 9.92 12.44
C GLN A 102 0.69 9.09 11.22
N ILE A 103 1.68 8.66 10.43
CA ILE A 103 1.48 7.77 9.29
C ILE A 103 2.27 6.48 9.52
N VAL A 104 1.62 5.33 9.32
CA VAL A 104 2.24 4.00 9.28
C VAL A 104 2.22 3.51 7.85
N ILE A 105 3.38 3.21 7.29
CA ILE A 105 3.54 2.83 5.89
C ILE A 105 4.05 1.39 5.80
N TYR A 106 3.36 0.55 5.01
CA TYR A 106 3.87 -0.72 4.55
C TYR A 106 3.61 -0.90 3.05
N VAL A 107 4.65 -0.79 2.26
CA VAL A 107 4.63 -1.01 0.81
C VAL A 107 6.05 -1.40 0.35
N GLY A 108 6.19 -1.93 -0.87
CA GLY A 108 7.48 -2.33 -1.43
C GLY A 108 7.57 -3.83 -1.72
N GLU A 109 6.75 -4.69 -1.08
CA GLU A 109 6.78 -6.14 -1.34
C GLU A 109 6.29 -6.50 -2.75
N ASN A 110 5.32 -5.77 -3.30
CA ASN A 110 4.84 -5.97 -4.67
C ASN A 110 5.84 -5.41 -5.69
N ASP A 111 6.58 -4.39 -5.32
CA ASP A 111 7.65 -3.79 -6.11
C ASP A 111 8.76 -4.81 -6.43
N LEU A 112 9.12 -5.66 -5.46
CA LEU A 112 10.15 -6.70 -5.63
C LEU A 112 9.92 -7.62 -6.85
N VAL A 113 8.66 -7.79 -7.26
CA VAL A 113 8.32 -8.67 -8.40
C VAL A 113 8.69 -8.03 -9.74
N LYS A 114 8.71 -6.71 -9.82
CA LYS A 114 8.91 -5.94 -11.04
C LYS A 114 10.22 -5.13 -11.04
N ALA A 115 10.78 -4.86 -9.87
CA ALA A 115 11.98 -4.06 -9.75
C ALA A 115 13.21 -4.80 -10.31
N PRO A 116 14.05 -4.14 -11.10
CA PRO A 116 15.29 -4.73 -11.60
C PRO A 116 16.33 -4.93 -10.48
N ASP A 117 16.31 -4.08 -9.45
CA ASP A 117 17.27 -4.07 -8.35
C ASP A 117 16.70 -3.38 -7.08
N ALA A 118 17.45 -3.44 -5.99
CA ALA A 118 17.10 -2.84 -4.72
C ALA A 118 17.10 -1.30 -4.75
N ALA A 119 17.92 -0.70 -5.60
CA ALA A 119 17.99 0.75 -5.75
C ALA A 119 16.69 1.30 -6.35
N SER A 120 16.05 0.59 -7.26
CA SER A 120 14.74 0.95 -7.82
C SER A 120 13.67 0.97 -6.74
N VAL A 121 13.58 -0.06 -5.90
CA VAL A 121 12.63 -0.11 -4.76
C VAL A 121 12.90 1.02 -3.77
N PHE A 122 14.16 1.29 -3.48
CA PHE A 122 14.56 2.40 -2.62
C PHE A 122 14.20 3.78 -3.22
N ASN A 123 14.38 3.98 -4.53
CA ASN A 123 14.04 5.24 -5.18
C ASN A 123 12.53 5.51 -5.15
N ASP A 124 11.70 4.48 -5.33
CA ASP A 124 10.25 4.60 -5.20
C ASP A 124 9.86 4.96 -3.75
N PHE A 125 10.45 4.31 -2.74
CA PHE A 125 10.28 4.70 -1.34
C PHE A 125 10.69 6.15 -1.09
N LYS A 126 11.86 6.56 -1.59
CA LYS A 126 12.38 7.93 -1.41
C LYS A 126 11.46 8.97 -2.02
N LYS A 127 10.88 8.67 -3.19
CA LYS A 127 9.89 9.54 -3.84
C LYS A 127 8.65 9.68 -2.98
N LEU A 128 8.02 8.58 -2.57
CA LEU A 128 6.86 8.55 -1.68
C LEU A 128 7.11 9.36 -0.39
N TYR A 129 8.25 9.12 0.26
CA TYR A 129 8.66 9.86 1.46
C TYR A 129 8.76 11.37 1.19
N THR A 130 9.43 11.77 0.11
CA THR A 130 9.62 13.18 -0.26
C THR A 130 8.28 13.87 -0.54
N ASP A 131 7.38 13.21 -1.24
CA ASP A 131 6.07 13.77 -1.60
C ASP A 131 5.16 13.92 -0.36
N ILE A 132 5.22 12.99 0.58
CA ILE A 132 4.56 13.13 1.88
C ILE A 132 5.16 14.32 2.65
N ARG A 133 6.49 14.43 2.73
CA ARG A 133 7.19 15.50 3.44
C ARG A 133 6.92 16.89 2.86
N ALA A 134 6.71 17.00 1.56
CA ALA A 134 6.37 18.27 0.92
C ALA A 134 5.10 18.92 1.47
N LYS A 135 4.13 18.11 1.92
CA LYS A 135 2.85 18.60 2.49
C LYS A 135 2.74 18.39 4.00
N LEU A 136 3.42 17.39 4.55
CA LEU A 136 3.40 17.01 5.96
C LEU A 136 4.83 16.96 6.52
N PRO A 137 5.52 18.11 6.64
CA PRO A 137 6.96 18.16 6.93
C PRO A 137 7.33 17.55 8.28
N ASN A 138 6.46 17.66 9.29
CA ASN A 138 6.74 17.25 10.67
C ASN A 138 5.90 16.06 11.15
N THR A 139 4.98 15.55 10.34
CA THR A 139 4.14 14.41 10.75
C THR A 139 5.02 13.16 10.93
N PRO A 140 5.01 12.54 12.12
CA PRO A 140 5.79 11.32 12.36
C PRO A 140 5.36 10.20 11.42
N ILE A 141 6.36 9.51 10.86
CA ILE A 141 6.16 8.35 9.99
C ILE A 141 6.78 7.11 10.65
N VAL A 142 6.10 5.99 10.57
CA VAL A 142 6.65 4.67 10.85
C VAL A 142 6.65 3.89 9.54
N TYR A 143 7.82 3.53 9.03
CA TYR A 143 7.96 2.65 7.89
C TYR A 143 8.23 1.22 8.37
N ILE A 144 7.33 0.31 8.03
CA ILE A 144 7.46 -1.12 8.32
C ILE A 144 8.32 -1.75 7.23
N ALA A 145 9.39 -2.43 7.62
CA ALA A 145 10.28 -3.13 6.70
C ALA A 145 9.53 -4.05 5.74
N ILE A 146 9.99 -4.15 4.51
CA ILE A 146 9.47 -5.12 3.56
C ILE A 146 9.70 -6.51 4.12
N LYS A 147 8.62 -7.24 4.44
CA LYS A 147 8.73 -8.61 4.93
C LYS A 147 9.13 -9.56 3.81
N GLY A 148 9.72 -10.69 4.18
CA GLY A 148 9.76 -11.82 3.28
C GLY A 148 8.47 -12.63 3.33
N SER A 149 8.27 -13.48 2.31
CA SER A 149 7.19 -14.46 2.31
C SER A 149 7.62 -15.74 1.60
N PRO A 150 7.10 -16.93 2.00
CA PRO A 150 7.49 -18.19 1.37
C PRO A 150 7.22 -18.22 -0.14
N SER A 151 6.09 -17.65 -0.59
CA SER A 151 5.73 -17.57 -2.03
C SER A 151 6.63 -16.65 -2.85
N ARG A 152 7.41 -15.78 -2.19
CA ARG A 152 8.33 -14.83 -2.83
C ARG A 152 9.79 -15.07 -2.41
N LYS A 153 10.13 -16.31 -2.09
CA LYS A 153 11.48 -16.70 -1.64
C LYS A 153 12.58 -16.25 -2.62
N GLN A 154 12.32 -16.26 -3.92
CA GLN A 154 13.27 -15.82 -4.95
C GLN A 154 13.65 -14.34 -4.84
N TYR A 155 12.82 -13.50 -4.21
CA TYR A 155 13.07 -12.07 -4.00
C TYR A 155 13.64 -11.75 -2.62
N GLN A 156 13.96 -12.76 -1.82
CA GLN A 156 14.41 -12.57 -0.43
C GLN A 156 15.64 -11.67 -0.35
N GLN A 157 16.65 -11.93 -1.18
CA GLN A 157 17.87 -11.12 -1.20
C GLN A 157 17.59 -9.68 -1.62
N LEU A 158 16.70 -9.48 -2.56
CA LEU A 158 16.29 -8.15 -3.02
C LEU A 158 15.60 -7.38 -1.88
N ALA A 159 14.72 -8.04 -1.12
CA ALA A 159 14.05 -7.43 0.04
C ALA A 159 15.05 -7.01 1.12
N ILE A 160 16.04 -7.85 1.42
CA ILE A 160 17.11 -7.53 2.39
C ILE A 160 17.88 -6.28 1.97
N GLN A 161 18.33 -6.24 0.71
CA GLN A 161 19.07 -5.10 0.17
C GLN A 161 18.24 -3.82 0.15
N ALA A 162 16.97 -3.89 -0.28
CA ALA A 162 16.06 -2.74 -0.26
C ALA A 162 15.82 -2.23 1.17
N ASN A 163 15.55 -3.12 2.12
CA ASN A 163 15.39 -2.77 3.53
C ASN A 163 16.66 -2.10 4.11
N GLN A 164 17.84 -2.57 3.74
CA GLN A 164 19.10 -1.95 4.17
C GLN A 164 19.22 -0.52 3.64
N LEU A 165 19.00 -0.30 2.34
CA LEU A 165 19.06 1.04 1.73
C LEU A 165 18.05 2.00 2.38
N ILE A 166 16.81 1.54 2.58
CA ILE A 166 15.74 2.33 3.21
C ILE A 166 16.10 2.65 4.67
N SER A 167 16.54 1.65 5.44
CA SER A 167 16.93 1.84 6.84
C SER A 167 18.09 2.83 6.99
N ASP A 168 19.12 2.72 6.14
CA ASP A 168 20.28 3.61 6.19
C ASP A 168 19.89 5.04 5.82
N TYR A 169 19.03 5.22 4.84
CA TYR A 169 18.48 6.55 4.50
C TYR A 169 17.69 7.15 5.66
N ILE A 170 16.80 6.37 6.28
CA ILE A 170 15.95 6.80 7.39
C ILE A 170 16.77 7.28 8.60
N LYS A 171 17.92 6.68 8.90
CA LYS A 171 18.82 7.10 10.00
C LYS A 171 19.23 8.57 9.92
N GLY A 172 19.31 9.12 8.71
CA GLY A 172 19.64 10.54 8.48
C GLY A 172 18.44 11.48 8.39
N GLN A 173 17.21 10.98 8.58
CA GLN A 173 15.98 11.77 8.44
C GLN A 173 15.31 12.03 9.79
N GLN A 174 14.59 13.17 9.88
CA GLN A 174 13.78 13.49 11.04
C GLN A 174 12.35 12.98 10.88
N TYR A 175 11.69 12.72 12.00
CA TYR A 175 10.28 12.34 12.07
C TYR A 175 9.91 11.06 11.28
N ILE A 176 10.88 10.14 11.12
CA ILE A 176 10.61 8.83 10.55
C ILE A 176 11.37 7.75 11.30
N THR A 177 10.71 6.61 11.52
CA THR A 177 11.27 5.45 12.19
C THR A 177 11.13 4.22 11.27
N PHE A 178 12.18 3.43 11.16
CA PHE A 178 12.16 2.13 10.50
C PHE A 178 11.87 1.03 11.53
N VAL A 179 10.85 0.21 11.29
CA VAL A 179 10.50 -0.93 12.15
C VAL A 179 10.82 -2.22 11.41
N ASP A 180 11.86 -2.90 11.87
CA ASP A 180 12.27 -4.19 11.31
C ASP A 180 11.31 -5.29 11.72
N VAL A 181 10.49 -5.73 10.78
CA VAL A 181 9.63 -6.92 10.91
C VAL A 181 10.19 -8.11 10.15
N TYR A 182 11.23 -7.90 9.32
CA TYR A 182 11.80 -8.94 8.47
C TYR A 182 12.48 -10.03 9.29
N HIS A 183 13.49 -9.66 10.10
CA HIS A 183 14.27 -10.61 10.87
C HIS A 183 13.44 -11.36 11.92
N PRO A 184 12.53 -10.73 12.69
CA PRO A 184 11.69 -11.45 13.66
C PRO A 184 10.73 -12.48 13.05
N MET A 185 10.47 -12.42 11.73
CA MET A 185 9.66 -13.41 11.02
C MET A 185 10.46 -14.61 10.50
N LEU A 186 11.78 -14.60 10.64
CA LEU A 186 12.65 -15.72 10.28
C LEU A 186 12.71 -16.77 11.41
N ASP A 187 12.95 -18.01 11.03
CA ASP A 187 13.36 -19.06 11.96
C ASP A 187 14.86 -18.95 12.31
N LYS A 188 15.32 -19.84 13.19
CA LYS A 188 16.74 -19.91 13.62
C LYS A 188 17.74 -20.19 12.49
N ASN A 189 17.25 -20.65 11.33
CA ASN A 189 18.08 -20.94 10.15
C ASN A 189 18.00 -19.82 9.11
N GLY A 190 17.31 -18.71 9.41
CA GLY A 190 17.13 -17.58 8.49
C GLY A 190 16.07 -17.81 7.41
N ALA A 191 15.22 -18.83 7.55
CA ALA A 191 14.13 -19.09 6.62
C ALA A 191 12.81 -18.46 7.09
N MET A 192 11.96 -18.04 6.14
CA MET A 192 10.61 -17.60 6.45
C MET A 192 9.79 -18.73 7.05
N GLN A 193 9.08 -18.45 8.13
CA GLN A 193 8.25 -19.42 8.83
C GLN A 193 6.87 -19.53 8.17
N PRO A 194 6.53 -20.64 7.45
CA PRO A 194 5.24 -20.79 6.77
C PRO A 194 4.03 -20.67 7.71
N VAL A 195 4.18 -21.03 8.98
CA VAL A 195 3.15 -20.97 10.02
C VAL A 195 2.64 -19.54 10.28
N LEU A 196 3.35 -18.52 9.85
CA LEU A 196 2.98 -17.10 9.98
C LEU A 196 2.06 -16.61 8.84
N PHE A 197 1.82 -17.46 7.83
CA PHE A 197 1.14 -17.07 6.60
C PHE A 197 -0.16 -17.86 6.41
N LYS A 198 -1.04 -17.31 5.55
CA LYS A 198 -2.22 -17.99 5.03
C LYS A 198 -1.81 -19.04 3.99
N GLN A 199 -2.77 -19.76 3.45
CA GLN A 199 -2.53 -20.81 2.43
C GLN A 199 -1.79 -20.31 1.18
N ASP A 200 -1.94 -19.03 0.83
CA ASP A 200 -1.26 -18.39 -0.28
C ASP A 200 0.25 -18.17 -0.05
N MET A 201 0.74 -18.43 1.16
CA MET A 201 2.14 -18.25 1.56
C MET A 201 2.69 -16.83 1.32
N LEU A 202 1.79 -15.86 1.19
CA LEU A 202 2.06 -14.44 0.96
C LEU A 202 1.49 -13.56 2.07
N HIS A 203 0.19 -13.67 2.31
CA HIS A 203 -0.50 -12.85 3.30
C HIS A 203 -0.39 -13.49 4.68
N MET A 204 -0.10 -12.65 5.67
CA MET A 204 0.01 -13.12 7.05
C MET A 204 -1.33 -13.57 7.63
N ASN A 205 -1.27 -14.56 8.52
CA ASN A 205 -2.34 -14.90 9.43
C ASN A 205 -2.20 -14.13 10.77
N ALA A 206 -3.06 -14.42 11.74
CA ALA A 206 -3.03 -13.76 13.05
C ALA A 206 -1.67 -13.89 13.77
N SER A 207 -0.96 -15.02 13.60
CA SER A 207 0.37 -15.23 14.19
C SER A 207 1.42 -14.29 13.60
N GLY A 208 1.39 -14.07 12.28
CA GLY A 208 2.27 -13.12 11.61
C GLY A 208 1.99 -11.68 12.09
N TYR A 209 0.72 -11.26 12.13
CA TYR A 209 0.38 -9.93 12.64
C TYR A 209 0.69 -9.75 14.13
N LYS A 210 0.68 -10.80 14.94
CA LYS A 210 1.08 -10.73 16.35
C LYS A 210 2.54 -10.28 16.50
N ILE A 211 3.43 -10.71 15.61
CA ILE A 211 4.82 -10.24 15.57
C ILE A 211 4.84 -8.73 15.23
N TRP A 212 4.13 -8.33 14.17
CA TRP A 212 4.06 -6.94 13.76
C TRP A 212 3.49 -6.05 14.85
N ASN A 213 2.40 -6.45 15.50
CA ASN A 213 1.77 -5.70 16.58
C ASN A 213 2.75 -5.44 17.72
N LYS A 214 3.51 -6.47 18.14
CA LYS A 214 4.53 -6.35 19.20
C LYS A 214 5.62 -5.32 18.85
N LEU A 215 6.03 -5.27 17.58
CA LEU A 215 7.11 -4.39 17.13
C LEU A 215 6.61 -2.98 16.84
N LEU A 216 5.39 -2.83 16.30
CA LEU A 216 4.85 -1.55 15.87
C LEU A 216 4.27 -0.71 17.01
N ILE A 217 3.51 -1.32 17.92
CA ILE A 217 2.77 -0.61 18.99
C ILE A 217 3.65 0.35 19.79
N PRO A 218 4.92 0.01 20.16
CA PRO A 218 5.79 0.93 20.90
C PRO A 218 6.13 2.24 20.17
N HIS A 219 5.91 2.31 18.84
CA HIS A 219 6.19 3.46 18.00
C HIS A 219 4.95 4.29 17.68
N LEU A 220 3.76 3.87 18.13
CA LEU A 220 2.52 4.60 17.88
C LEU A 220 2.34 5.72 18.92
N LEU A 221 1.89 6.87 18.41
CA LEU A 221 1.52 8.01 19.27
C LEU A 221 0.24 7.69 20.04
N LYS A 222 0.28 7.89 21.34
CA LYS A 222 -0.92 7.79 22.19
C LYS A 222 -1.90 8.93 21.91
N ASP A 223 -3.18 8.68 22.18
CA ASP A 223 -4.24 9.71 22.15
C ASP A 223 -4.10 10.66 23.33
#